data_d4e491393341c718eb4fa09a186783ae
#
_entry.id   d4e491393341c718eb4fa09a186783ae
#
_cell.length_a   1.000
_cell.length_b   1.000
_cell.length_c   1.000
_cell.angle_alpha   90.00
_cell.angle_beta   90.00
_cell.angle_gamma   90.00
#
_symmetry.space_group_name_H-M   'P 1'
#
loop_
_entity.id
_entity.type
_entity.pdbx_description
1 polymer ?
#
loop_
_entity_poly.entity_id
_entity_poly.type
_entity_poly.pdbx_seq_one_letter_code
_entity_poly.pdbx_strand_id
1 'polypeptide(L)'
;MRIQRTLSNKKGALALAVLVAALAGCGGGDGAETPQAQANPQFPNSPATGTPESPTTPVTPGKPTSLVAPSCLNCGAVDSSTYAGTGVGVWQATNATSAAADVPVSIDGLTGQDVTLVFTNESGVAQPMPAISLTASRFPSVAASQLRWQDPATDAKQRIGEFNRNGWAALAGSQGTGPRYSMSSGPSKSVVNDTRDWFNEDNSVRSTTLVRQATTTDGVTVNFWVENSENGPTKVSSAIIDQLADRFASAGKVYDMLKDVGGPLWGSHNYSNLISGTGQPIDIVILNFDHNNAPYGMTGYFYARNAIAKSASNPYSNESLSLYLDSETLYLDGATGLTEVVMTMAHEGTHAQNFYRRGVLGGVQYMFATWLEEATAMMMEDFASATLDPGHNPIRDVRFYDYVKYKGGSYNCSLLDWTPFSASCDSYSVSGSFGGFLNRQLGLRLYKSLLGNMSSTNSVDVLDTVIKTNFPGTSFVGQFRRFSATAGALIPAATSPNGFGFPARSDNGYNIPAIDPTAYAPYRTLTQTVPTTLQAYASLPVVRQAVKGRYTETVKVPAGTTLAVVIH
;
A
#
# COMPACT_ATOMS: atom_id res chain seq x y z
N MET A 1 27.63 -19.41 -9.41
CA MET A 1 26.98 -20.71 -9.62
C MET A 1 25.62 -20.44 -10.25
N ARG A 2 25.55 -20.58 -11.57
CA ARG A 2 24.35 -20.24 -12.36
C ARG A 2 23.31 -21.34 -12.20
N ILE A 3 22.09 -20.99 -11.80
CA ILE A 3 20.93 -21.88 -11.90
C ILE A 3 20.06 -21.38 -13.05
N GLN A 4 20.13 -22.10 -14.17
CA GLN A 4 19.18 -21.96 -15.28
C GLN A 4 17.84 -22.55 -14.86
N ARG A 5 16.78 -21.76 -14.94
CA ARG A 5 15.40 -22.26 -14.90
C ARG A 5 14.86 -22.35 -16.32
N THR A 6 14.70 -23.56 -16.79
CA THR A 6 13.98 -23.90 -18.02
C THR A 6 12.47 -23.80 -17.77
N LEU A 7 11.80 -22.88 -18.44
CA LEU A 7 10.34 -22.83 -18.49
C LEU A 7 9.84 -23.63 -19.69
N SER A 8 9.11 -24.69 -19.41
CA SER A 8 8.42 -25.53 -20.38
C SER A 8 7.09 -24.89 -20.78
N ASN A 9 6.97 -24.52 -22.06
CA ASN A 9 5.72 -24.09 -22.70
C ASN A 9 4.77 -25.28 -22.87
N LYS A 10 3.58 -25.23 -22.24
CA LYS A 10 2.42 -26.01 -22.68
C LYS A 10 1.32 -25.09 -23.15
N LYS A 11 1.13 -25.04 -24.45
CA LYS A 11 -0.05 -24.46 -25.11
C LYS A 11 -1.25 -25.41 -24.88
N GLY A 12 -2.28 -24.90 -24.26
CA GLY A 12 -3.60 -25.55 -24.18
C GLY A 12 -4.65 -24.56 -24.66
N ALA A 13 -5.18 -24.81 -25.85
CA ALA A 13 -6.33 -24.09 -26.39
C ALA A 13 -7.61 -24.52 -25.67
N LEU A 14 -8.44 -23.59 -25.24
CA LEU A 14 -9.81 -23.88 -24.86
C LEU A 14 -10.79 -22.90 -25.52
N ALA A 15 -11.82 -23.48 -26.08
CA ALA A 15 -12.80 -22.84 -26.96
C ALA A 15 -13.79 -21.95 -26.18
N LEU A 16 -14.21 -20.90 -26.87
CA LEU A 16 -15.21 -19.92 -26.51
C LEU A 16 -16.62 -20.48 -26.67
N ALA A 17 -17.45 -20.42 -25.63
CA ALA A 17 -18.89 -20.58 -25.77
C ALA A 17 -19.59 -19.30 -25.25
N VAL A 18 -20.22 -18.59 -26.18
CA VAL A 18 -21.07 -17.42 -25.92
C VAL A 18 -22.47 -17.89 -25.55
N LEU A 19 -23.02 -17.41 -24.44
CA LEU A 19 -24.45 -17.49 -24.19
C LEU A 19 -25.00 -16.11 -23.84
N VAL A 20 -25.81 -15.59 -24.75
CA VAL A 20 -26.61 -14.36 -24.61
C VAL A 20 -27.95 -14.75 -23.96
N ALA A 21 -28.32 -14.07 -22.89
CA ALA A 21 -29.70 -14.04 -22.43
C ALA A 21 -30.11 -12.61 -22.05
N ALA A 22 -30.94 -12.03 -22.86
CA ALA A 22 -31.65 -10.79 -22.57
C ALA A 22 -32.96 -11.10 -21.84
N LEU A 23 -33.28 -10.33 -20.80
CA LEU A 23 -34.68 -10.20 -20.34
C LEU A 23 -34.91 -8.78 -19.79
N ALA A 24 -35.81 -8.10 -20.42
CA ALA A 24 -36.40 -6.84 -20.02
C ALA A 24 -37.52 -7.07 -19.00
N GLY A 25 -37.76 -6.12 -18.11
CA GLY A 25 -38.94 -6.11 -17.25
C GLY A 25 -39.06 -4.80 -16.49
N CYS A 26 -40.03 -3.99 -16.87
CA CYS A 26 -40.46 -2.73 -16.24
C CYS A 26 -41.20 -2.95 -14.93
N GLY A 27 -41.27 -1.88 -14.11
CA GLY A 27 -42.32 -1.70 -13.11
C GLY A 27 -41.91 -0.82 -11.93
N GLY A 28 -42.47 0.40 -11.92
CA GLY A 28 -42.30 1.41 -10.90
C GLY A 28 -43.15 1.21 -9.65
N GLY A 29 -42.99 2.09 -8.67
CA GLY A 29 -43.86 2.22 -7.50
C GLY A 29 -43.21 3.03 -6.39
N ASP A 30 -43.67 4.27 -6.24
CA ASP A 30 -43.38 5.21 -5.15
C ASP A 30 -43.88 4.68 -3.78
N GLY A 31 -43.20 5.06 -2.72
CA GLY A 31 -43.66 4.85 -1.35
C GLY A 31 -42.70 5.34 -0.32
N ALA A 32 -42.80 6.62 0.06
CA ALA A 32 -42.11 7.20 1.19
C ALA A 32 -42.74 6.77 2.51
N GLU A 33 -42.01 6.18 3.42
CA GLU A 33 -42.38 6.06 4.83
C GLU A 33 -41.19 6.42 5.76
N THR A 34 -41.47 7.37 6.64
CA THR A 34 -40.59 7.84 7.71
C THR A 34 -40.53 6.84 8.86
N PRO A 35 -39.35 6.58 9.48
CA PRO A 35 -39.29 5.78 10.69
C PRO A 35 -39.53 6.63 11.93
N GLN A 36 -40.50 6.22 12.74
CA GLN A 36 -40.77 6.70 14.09
C GLN A 36 -39.69 6.21 15.07
N ALA A 37 -39.32 7.10 15.97
CA ALA A 37 -38.48 6.82 17.13
C ALA A 37 -39.21 5.90 18.13
N GLN A 38 -38.56 4.82 18.53
CA GLN A 38 -39.00 3.99 19.64
C GLN A 38 -38.20 4.27 20.90
N ALA A 39 -38.99 4.46 21.98
CA ALA A 39 -38.54 4.80 23.31
C ALA A 39 -37.93 3.63 24.09
N ASN A 40 -36.99 4.00 24.95
CA ASN A 40 -36.30 3.16 25.93
C ASN A 40 -37.23 2.65 27.02
N PRO A 41 -37.21 1.40 27.44
CA PRO A 41 -37.91 0.97 28.68
C PRO A 41 -36.95 0.99 29.87
N GLN A 42 -37.46 1.64 30.93
CA GLN A 42 -36.89 1.70 32.28
C GLN A 42 -37.07 0.35 33.03
N PHE A 43 -36.06 0.03 33.85
CA PHE A 43 -36.11 -1.09 34.81
C PHE A 43 -36.87 -0.70 36.08
N PRO A 44 -37.65 -1.59 36.73
CA PRO A 44 -38.09 -1.43 38.10
C PRO A 44 -37.24 -2.26 39.07
N ASN A 45 -37.06 -1.64 40.27
CA ASN A 45 -36.38 -2.20 41.44
C ASN A 45 -37.15 -3.31 42.16
N SER A 46 -36.34 -4.13 42.86
CA SER A 46 -36.67 -5.27 43.75
C SER A 46 -37.72 -4.98 44.86
N PRO A 47 -38.24 -6.00 45.59
CA PRO A 47 -37.49 -6.60 46.69
C PRO A 47 -37.64 -8.12 46.89
N ALA A 48 -36.70 -8.64 47.68
CA ALA A 48 -36.52 -10.01 48.07
C ALA A 48 -37.60 -10.57 49.06
N THR A 49 -37.89 -11.87 48.93
CA THR A 49 -38.24 -12.72 50.07
C THR A 49 -37.84 -14.17 49.75
N GLY A 50 -37.33 -14.87 50.74
CA GLY A 50 -36.59 -16.09 50.60
C GLY A 50 -37.37 -17.41 50.73
N THR A 51 -36.62 -18.47 50.39
CA THR A 51 -36.61 -19.90 50.76
C THR A 51 -37.72 -20.81 50.22
N PRO A 52 -37.50 -22.14 50.00
CA PRO A 52 -36.42 -23.02 50.44
C PRO A 52 -35.74 -23.89 49.34
N GLU A 53 -34.61 -24.49 49.69
CA GLU A 53 -33.83 -25.41 48.90
C GLU A 53 -34.59 -26.64 48.38
N SER A 54 -34.36 -26.96 47.11
CA SER A 54 -34.73 -28.26 46.50
C SER A 54 -33.50 -28.87 45.82
N PRO A 55 -33.43 -30.17 45.62
CA PRO A 55 -32.16 -30.92 45.53
C PRO A 55 -31.35 -30.62 44.25
N THR A 56 -30.04 -30.55 44.44
CA THR A 56 -29.02 -30.36 43.40
C THR A 56 -29.11 -31.41 42.30
N THR A 57 -29.64 -31.01 41.16
CA THR A 57 -29.42 -31.71 39.89
C THR A 57 -27.93 -31.60 39.52
N PRO A 58 -27.29 -32.63 38.95
CA PRO A 58 -25.90 -32.53 38.51
C PRO A 58 -25.79 -31.43 37.47
N VAL A 59 -25.00 -30.38 37.77
CA VAL A 59 -24.68 -29.32 36.82
C VAL A 59 -23.88 -29.98 35.71
N THR A 60 -24.48 -30.15 34.54
CA THR A 60 -23.75 -30.42 33.31
C THR A 60 -22.73 -29.29 33.14
N PRO A 61 -21.44 -29.58 32.93
CA PRO A 61 -20.46 -28.54 32.71
C PRO A 61 -20.94 -27.61 31.59
N GLY A 62 -21.20 -26.34 31.93
CA GLY A 62 -21.68 -25.34 30.97
C GLY A 62 -20.73 -25.28 29.76
N LYS A 63 -21.31 -25.22 28.56
CA LYS A 63 -20.53 -25.01 27.32
C LYS A 63 -19.62 -23.83 27.54
N PRO A 64 -18.30 -23.91 27.28
CA PRO A 64 -17.40 -22.78 27.43
C PRO A 64 -17.91 -21.58 26.61
N THR A 65 -18.11 -20.45 27.26
CA THR A 65 -18.61 -19.23 26.59
C THR A 65 -17.50 -18.64 25.77
N SER A 66 -17.69 -18.52 24.44
CA SER A 66 -16.77 -17.81 23.55
C SER A 66 -17.00 -16.29 23.65
N LEU A 67 -15.93 -15.51 23.81
CA LEU A 67 -16.00 -14.04 23.83
C LEU A 67 -15.72 -13.40 22.46
N VAL A 68 -15.45 -14.19 21.41
CA VAL A 68 -15.32 -13.66 20.05
C VAL A 68 -16.69 -13.62 19.37
N ALA A 69 -16.91 -12.59 18.55
CA ALA A 69 -18.13 -12.41 17.77
C ALA A 69 -17.86 -12.50 16.27
N PRO A 70 -18.79 -13.05 15.45
CA PRO A 70 -18.68 -13.01 14.01
C PRO A 70 -18.45 -11.59 13.49
N SER A 71 -17.49 -11.42 12.57
CA SER A 71 -17.14 -10.13 11.99
C SER A 71 -17.22 -10.10 10.47
N CYS A 72 -17.84 -11.10 9.87
CA CYS A 72 -18.14 -11.17 8.44
C CYS A 72 -19.60 -11.55 8.22
N LEU A 73 -20.18 -11.04 7.12
CA LEU A 73 -21.55 -11.36 6.71
C LEU A 73 -21.53 -12.50 5.69
N ASN A 74 -22.51 -13.41 5.78
CA ASN A 74 -22.67 -14.55 4.87
C ASN A 74 -21.36 -15.35 4.70
N CYS A 75 -20.73 -15.66 5.81
CA CYS A 75 -19.44 -16.33 5.87
C CYS A 75 -19.51 -17.59 6.73
N GLY A 76 -18.39 -18.30 6.89
CA GLY A 76 -18.32 -19.51 7.72
C GLY A 76 -18.56 -19.30 9.22
N ALA A 77 -18.55 -18.07 9.72
CA ALA A 77 -18.86 -17.73 11.12
C ALA A 77 -20.38 -17.60 11.30
N VAL A 78 -21.05 -18.64 11.81
CA VAL A 78 -22.52 -18.68 11.99
C VAL A 78 -22.94 -17.87 13.22
N ASP A 79 -22.29 -18.11 14.35
CA ASP A 79 -22.48 -17.40 15.61
C ASP A 79 -21.15 -17.32 16.38
N SER A 80 -21.16 -16.90 17.65
CA SER A 80 -19.95 -16.74 18.47
C SER A 80 -19.18 -18.06 18.72
N SER A 81 -19.77 -19.21 18.41
CA SER A 81 -19.24 -20.52 18.76
C SER A 81 -19.41 -21.60 17.69
N THR A 82 -19.88 -21.23 16.48
CA THR A 82 -20.23 -22.23 15.45
C THR A 82 -19.63 -21.85 14.11
N TYR A 83 -18.83 -22.75 13.54
CA TYR A 83 -18.35 -22.71 12.16
C TYR A 83 -19.25 -23.52 11.24
N ALA A 84 -19.58 -23.03 10.08
CA ALA A 84 -20.46 -23.69 9.10
C ALA A 84 -19.85 -24.92 8.44
N GLY A 85 -18.60 -25.28 8.72
CA GLY A 85 -17.87 -26.37 8.09
C GLY A 85 -17.27 -26.04 6.71
N THR A 86 -17.66 -24.94 6.09
CA THR A 86 -17.22 -24.50 4.76
C THR A 86 -17.03 -22.98 4.70
N GLY A 87 -16.24 -22.52 3.72
CA GLY A 87 -15.95 -21.11 3.51
C GLY A 87 -15.02 -20.52 4.57
N VAL A 88 -14.81 -19.23 4.51
CA VAL A 88 -14.00 -18.50 5.49
C VAL A 88 -14.88 -18.01 6.64
N GLY A 89 -14.57 -18.38 7.87
CA GLY A 89 -15.18 -17.82 9.08
C GLY A 89 -14.23 -16.84 9.74
N VAL A 90 -14.71 -15.65 10.14
CA VAL A 90 -13.93 -14.64 10.85
C VAL A 90 -14.67 -14.20 12.09
N TRP A 91 -14.04 -14.36 13.25
CA TRP A 91 -14.51 -13.85 14.55
C TRP A 91 -13.50 -12.83 15.09
N GLN A 92 -13.97 -11.90 15.90
CA GLN A 92 -13.11 -10.88 16.49
C GLN A 92 -13.50 -10.61 17.95
N ALA A 93 -12.49 -10.26 18.75
CA ALA A 93 -12.63 -9.65 20.06
C ALA A 93 -11.57 -8.57 20.24
N THR A 94 -11.97 -7.37 20.66
CA THR A 94 -11.04 -6.27 20.92
C THR A 94 -10.83 -6.09 22.42
N ASN A 95 -9.56 -6.13 22.84
CA ASN A 95 -9.18 -5.75 24.19
C ASN A 95 -9.00 -4.22 24.28
N ALA A 96 -10.04 -3.52 24.68
CA ALA A 96 -10.00 -2.05 24.86
C ALA A 96 -9.46 -1.62 26.24
N THR A 97 -8.99 -2.55 27.09
CA THR A 97 -8.44 -2.24 28.42
C THR A 97 -6.98 -1.80 28.31
N SER A 98 -6.44 -1.27 29.41
CA SER A 98 -5.04 -0.83 29.50
C SER A 98 -4.04 -1.95 29.81
N ALA A 99 -4.51 -3.20 29.98
CA ALA A 99 -3.68 -4.36 30.27
C ALA A 99 -4.05 -5.54 29.38
N ALA A 100 -3.17 -6.54 29.30
CA ALA A 100 -3.52 -7.79 28.60
C ALA A 100 -4.70 -8.49 29.28
N ALA A 101 -5.64 -9.00 28.47
CA ALA A 101 -6.86 -9.64 28.94
C ALA A 101 -6.99 -11.06 28.33
N ASP A 102 -7.63 -11.95 29.09
CA ASP A 102 -7.93 -13.29 28.64
C ASP A 102 -9.21 -13.30 27.79
N VAL A 103 -9.12 -13.82 26.58
CA VAL A 103 -10.22 -13.98 25.63
C VAL A 103 -10.46 -15.47 25.41
N PRO A 104 -11.49 -16.06 26.01
CA PRO A 104 -11.87 -17.43 25.73
C PRO A 104 -12.48 -17.54 24.32
N VAL A 105 -11.97 -18.50 23.56
CA VAL A 105 -12.44 -18.88 22.23
C VAL A 105 -12.95 -20.31 22.29
N SER A 106 -14.16 -20.56 21.83
CA SER A 106 -14.72 -21.92 21.73
C SER A 106 -15.60 -22.01 20.49
N ILE A 107 -15.12 -22.69 19.44
CA ILE A 107 -15.78 -22.77 18.13
C ILE A 107 -15.90 -24.22 17.72
N ASP A 108 -17.14 -24.66 17.47
CA ASP A 108 -17.50 -26.00 17.00
C ASP A 108 -17.59 -26.07 15.46
N GLY A 109 -17.58 -27.27 14.91
CA GLY A 109 -17.87 -27.52 13.49
C GLY A 109 -16.63 -27.65 12.60
N LEU A 110 -15.43 -27.79 13.18
CA LEU A 110 -14.20 -27.98 12.41
C LEU A 110 -14.03 -29.45 12.00
N THR A 111 -13.58 -29.66 10.77
CA THR A 111 -13.35 -30.99 10.18
C THR A 111 -11.90 -31.22 9.75
N GLY A 112 -11.00 -30.28 10.07
CA GLY A 112 -9.58 -30.33 9.70
C GLY A 112 -9.06 -29.02 9.16
N GLN A 113 -9.80 -27.93 9.32
CA GLN A 113 -9.38 -26.58 8.92
C GLN A 113 -8.27 -26.06 9.84
N ASP A 114 -7.50 -25.13 9.30
CA ASP A 114 -6.58 -24.35 10.11
C ASP A 114 -7.35 -23.24 10.85
N VAL A 115 -6.95 -23.00 12.10
CA VAL A 115 -7.41 -21.85 12.89
C VAL A 115 -6.24 -20.88 13.01
N THR A 116 -6.36 -19.71 12.41
CA THR A 116 -5.35 -18.66 12.52
C THR A 116 -5.81 -17.60 13.50
N LEU A 117 -5.04 -17.41 14.56
CA LEU A 117 -5.17 -16.31 15.51
C LEU A 117 -4.36 -15.13 14.97
N VAL A 118 -4.96 -13.98 14.71
CA VAL A 118 -4.26 -12.79 14.25
C VAL A 118 -4.44 -11.68 15.29
N PHE A 119 -3.36 -11.36 15.99
CA PHE A 119 -3.31 -10.22 16.90
C PHE A 119 -3.02 -8.97 16.07
N THR A 120 -3.88 -7.96 16.16
CA THR A 120 -3.70 -6.68 15.46
C THR A 120 -3.66 -5.55 16.46
N ASN A 121 -2.49 -4.92 16.64
CA ASN A 121 -2.38 -3.71 17.44
C ASN A 121 -2.98 -2.53 16.66
N GLU A 122 -4.01 -1.92 17.24
CA GLU A 122 -4.78 -0.82 16.63
C GLU A 122 -4.39 0.54 17.19
N SER A 123 -3.33 0.59 17.99
CA SER A 123 -2.83 1.82 18.60
C SER A 123 -1.54 2.32 17.94
N GLY A 124 -1.30 3.61 18.06
CA GLY A 124 -0.07 4.26 17.58
C GLY A 124 1.17 3.99 18.46
N VAL A 125 1.10 3.03 19.40
CA VAL A 125 2.20 2.67 20.29
C VAL A 125 2.38 1.15 20.35
N ALA A 126 3.62 0.71 20.54
CA ALA A 126 3.91 -0.71 20.72
C ALA A 126 3.31 -1.24 22.03
N GLN A 127 2.78 -2.46 22.01
CA GLN A 127 2.16 -3.11 23.16
C GLN A 127 3.01 -4.30 23.62
N PRO A 128 3.22 -4.49 24.93
CA PRO A 128 3.89 -5.69 25.45
C PRO A 128 3.13 -6.96 25.05
N MET A 129 3.84 -7.93 24.47
CA MET A 129 3.25 -9.23 24.15
C MET A 129 3.23 -10.13 25.39
N PRO A 130 2.07 -10.70 25.75
CA PRO A 130 1.99 -11.72 26.76
C PRO A 130 2.61 -13.05 26.26
N ALA A 131 2.88 -13.96 27.18
CA ALA A 131 3.24 -15.32 26.81
C ALA A 131 2.05 -15.99 26.09
N ILE A 132 2.29 -16.41 24.85
CA ILE A 132 1.35 -17.19 24.03
C ILE A 132 2.07 -18.45 23.51
N SER A 133 1.31 -19.52 23.26
CA SER A 133 1.87 -20.71 22.65
C SER A 133 1.99 -20.51 21.15
N LEU A 134 3.20 -20.68 20.60
CA LEU A 134 3.41 -20.84 19.16
C LEU A 134 3.41 -22.32 18.84
N THR A 135 2.60 -22.75 17.87
CA THR A 135 2.70 -24.12 17.36
C THR A 135 3.91 -24.19 16.42
N ALA A 136 4.69 -25.26 16.51
CA ALA A 136 5.79 -25.49 15.58
C ALA A 136 5.23 -25.50 14.15
N SER A 137 5.62 -24.49 13.36
CA SER A 137 5.21 -24.36 11.97
C SER A 137 5.89 -25.46 11.14
N ARG A 138 5.15 -26.12 10.24
CA ARG A 138 5.74 -27.00 9.22
C ARG A 138 6.49 -26.23 8.12
N PHE A 139 6.52 -24.92 8.19
CA PHE A 139 7.19 -24.07 7.21
C PHE A 139 8.70 -24.03 7.51
N PRO A 140 9.56 -24.19 6.48
CA PRO A 140 10.99 -24.18 6.68
C PRO A 140 11.43 -22.83 7.26
N SER A 141 12.13 -22.86 8.40
CA SER A 141 12.84 -21.71 8.89
C SER A 141 14.01 -21.44 7.96
N VAL A 142 13.94 -20.40 7.16
CA VAL A 142 15.10 -19.89 6.46
C VAL A 142 15.95 -19.20 7.52
N ALA A 143 17.13 -19.79 7.84
CA ALA A 143 18.11 -19.13 8.68
C ALA A 143 18.42 -17.75 8.08
N ALA A 144 18.18 -16.70 8.85
CA ALA A 144 18.48 -15.33 8.44
C ALA A 144 19.99 -15.23 8.20
N SER A 145 20.40 -15.20 6.93
CA SER A 145 21.75 -14.79 6.60
C SER A 145 21.87 -13.32 6.99
N GLN A 146 22.70 -13.03 7.99
CA GLN A 146 23.01 -11.67 8.43
C GLN A 146 23.94 -11.02 7.38
N LEU A 147 23.38 -10.62 6.26
CA LEU A 147 24.01 -9.65 5.37
C LEU A 147 23.50 -8.28 5.78
N ARG A 148 24.27 -7.55 6.57
CA ARG A 148 24.10 -6.11 6.75
C ARG A 148 24.57 -5.45 5.45
N TRP A 149 23.63 -5.26 4.53
CA TRP A 149 23.78 -4.26 3.51
C TRP A 149 23.16 -2.97 4.05
N GLN A 150 24.00 -2.02 4.51
CA GLN A 150 23.62 -0.62 4.40
C GLN A 150 23.74 -0.33 2.91
N ASP A 151 22.62 -0.36 2.23
CA ASP A 151 22.55 -0.02 0.81
C ASP A 151 22.69 1.51 0.73
N PRO A 152 23.70 2.06 0.02
CA PRO A 152 23.81 3.49 -0.23
C PRO A 152 22.53 4.09 -0.82
N ALA A 153 21.79 3.32 -1.61
CA ALA A 153 20.47 3.70 -2.13
C ALA A 153 19.45 3.97 -1.02
N THR A 154 19.50 3.24 0.10
CA THR A 154 18.61 3.46 1.25
C THR A 154 18.84 4.83 1.88
N ASP A 155 20.12 5.23 2.08
CA ASP A 155 20.47 6.53 2.63
C ASP A 155 20.07 7.67 1.67
N ALA A 156 20.23 7.49 0.36
CA ALA A 156 19.81 8.45 -0.66
C ALA A 156 18.29 8.65 -0.63
N LYS A 157 17.51 7.57 -0.67
CA LYS A 157 16.04 7.61 -0.60
C LYS A 157 15.56 8.29 0.68
N GLN A 158 16.19 8.02 1.82
CA GLN A 158 15.83 8.67 3.08
C GLN A 158 16.09 10.19 3.02
N ARG A 159 17.27 10.63 2.57
CA ARG A 159 17.60 12.06 2.41
C ARG A 159 16.63 12.77 1.48
N ILE A 160 16.29 12.17 0.34
CA ILE A 160 15.33 12.71 -0.64
C ILE A 160 13.96 12.83 0.00
N GLY A 161 13.46 11.77 0.64
CA GLY A 161 12.15 11.74 1.28
C GLY A 161 12.02 12.77 2.41
N GLU A 162 13.04 12.91 3.27
CA GLU A 162 13.08 13.92 4.33
C GLU A 162 13.05 15.35 3.76
N PHE A 163 13.82 15.60 2.70
CA PHE A 163 13.82 16.89 2.02
C PHE A 163 12.48 17.18 1.36
N ASN A 164 11.92 16.22 0.62
CA ASN A 164 10.62 16.35 -0.03
C ASN A 164 9.51 16.63 0.98
N ARG A 165 9.60 16.07 2.17
CA ARG A 165 8.62 16.27 3.23
C ARG A 165 8.76 17.63 3.93
N ASN A 166 9.97 18.05 4.30
CA ASN A 166 10.19 19.19 5.18
C ASN A 166 11.23 20.20 4.67
N GLY A 167 12.32 19.72 4.04
CA GLY A 167 13.51 20.55 3.75
C GLY A 167 13.27 21.63 2.71
N TRP A 168 12.38 21.38 1.77
CA TRP A 168 12.08 22.30 0.68
C TRP A 168 11.51 23.66 1.14
N ALA A 169 10.72 23.66 2.22
CA ALA A 169 9.99 24.86 2.65
C ALA A 169 10.92 26.01 3.04
N ALA A 170 12.09 25.71 3.63
CA ALA A 170 13.09 26.72 3.99
C ALA A 170 13.71 27.41 2.77
N LEU A 171 13.69 26.76 1.61
CA LEU A 171 14.28 27.25 0.36
C LEU A 171 13.26 27.85 -0.61
N ALA A 172 11.98 27.49 -0.48
CA ALA A 172 10.90 27.89 -1.39
C ALA A 172 10.58 29.39 -1.37
N GLY A 173 11.09 30.13 -0.38
CA GLY A 173 10.79 31.55 -0.19
C GLY A 173 9.42 31.80 0.45
N SER A 174 9.05 33.07 0.59
CA SER A 174 7.77 33.46 1.17
C SER A 174 6.60 33.19 0.24
N GLN A 175 5.48 32.75 0.80
CA GLN A 175 4.19 32.79 0.09
C GLN A 175 3.73 34.26 0.01
N GLY A 176 3.74 34.84 -1.20
CA GLY A 176 3.20 36.19 -1.42
C GLY A 176 1.67 36.19 -1.31
N THR A 177 1.11 37.26 -0.73
CA THR A 177 -0.34 37.53 -0.76
C THR A 177 -0.79 38.22 -2.06
N GLY A 178 0.13 38.46 -2.99
CA GLY A 178 -0.09 39.13 -4.27
C GLY A 178 -0.42 38.20 -5.43
N PRO A 179 -0.61 38.73 -6.65
CA PRO A 179 -0.85 37.91 -7.83
C PRO A 179 0.30 36.93 -8.04
N ARG A 180 -0.09 35.69 -8.39
CA ARG A 180 0.81 34.53 -8.54
C ARG A 180 2.05 34.87 -9.36
N TYR A 181 3.23 34.78 -8.74
CA TYR A 181 4.48 35.03 -9.42
C TYR A 181 4.71 34.00 -10.52
N SER A 182 4.83 34.45 -11.76
CA SER A 182 5.56 33.73 -12.78
C SER A 182 6.99 34.30 -12.76
N MET A 183 8.01 33.44 -12.61
CA MET A 183 9.39 33.89 -12.84
C MET A 183 9.47 34.48 -14.24
N SER A 184 10.22 35.60 -14.40
CA SER A 184 10.27 36.39 -15.62
C SER A 184 10.93 35.71 -16.83
N SER A 185 11.53 34.53 -16.63
CA SER A 185 11.95 33.62 -17.69
C SER A 185 11.10 32.36 -17.60
N GLY A 186 10.19 32.16 -18.56
CA GLY A 186 9.55 30.88 -18.77
C GLY A 186 10.58 29.77 -18.96
N PRO A 187 10.19 28.47 -18.80
CA PRO A 187 11.13 27.38 -18.98
C PRO A 187 11.78 27.46 -20.36
N SER A 188 13.10 27.26 -20.40
CA SER A 188 13.84 27.16 -21.65
C SER A 188 13.25 26.05 -22.51
N LYS A 189 12.87 26.37 -23.74
CA LYS A 189 12.37 25.37 -24.69
C LYS A 189 13.57 24.57 -25.20
N SER A 190 13.79 23.41 -24.63
CA SER A 190 14.76 22.46 -25.16
C SER A 190 14.24 21.79 -26.44
N VAL A 191 15.15 21.41 -27.33
CA VAL A 191 14.86 20.64 -28.54
C VAL A 191 15.72 19.39 -28.58
N VAL A 192 15.27 18.37 -29.33
CA VAL A 192 16.01 17.10 -29.47
C VAL A 192 17.43 17.39 -29.95
N ASN A 193 18.42 16.74 -29.37
CA ASN A 193 19.87 16.91 -29.46
C ASN A 193 20.48 18.05 -28.65
N ASP A 194 19.69 18.82 -27.89
CA ASP A 194 20.27 19.69 -26.87
C ASP A 194 21.03 18.88 -25.84
N THR A 195 22.09 19.46 -25.30
CA THR A 195 22.87 18.88 -24.20
C THR A 195 22.65 19.69 -22.92
N ARG A 196 22.62 19.00 -21.78
CA ARG A 196 22.47 19.61 -20.47
C ARG A 196 23.19 18.79 -19.41
N ASP A 197 23.82 19.50 -18.47
CA ASP A 197 24.35 18.90 -17.24
C ASP A 197 23.26 18.85 -16.17
N TRP A 198 23.08 17.68 -15.56
CA TRP A 198 22.17 17.45 -14.45
C TRP A 198 22.94 17.11 -13.19
N PHE A 199 22.49 17.62 -12.07
CA PHE A 199 22.95 17.15 -10.77
C PHE A 199 22.15 15.90 -10.38
N ASN A 200 22.85 14.80 -10.15
CA ASN A 200 22.30 13.61 -9.53
C ASN A 200 21.98 13.86 -8.04
N GLU A 201 21.42 12.89 -7.34
CA GLU A 201 21.03 13.02 -5.93
C GLU A 201 22.25 13.29 -5.02
N ASP A 202 23.41 12.74 -5.36
CA ASP A 202 24.70 12.86 -4.67
C ASP A 202 25.47 14.17 -5.02
N ASN A 203 24.84 15.05 -5.82
CA ASN A 203 25.40 16.29 -6.37
C ASN A 203 26.47 16.10 -7.46
N SER A 204 26.75 14.89 -7.90
CA SER A 204 27.60 14.67 -9.07
C SER A 204 26.94 15.24 -10.34
N VAL A 205 27.78 15.71 -11.25
CA VAL A 205 27.33 16.25 -12.54
C VAL A 205 27.26 15.12 -13.57
N ARG A 206 26.14 15.04 -14.27
CA ARG A 206 25.89 14.06 -15.33
C ARG A 206 25.55 14.78 -16.62
N SER A 207 26.40 14.68 -17.62
CA SER A 207 26.16 15.26 -18.94
C SER A 207 25.21 14.40 -19.75
N THR A 208 24.11 14.98 -20.23
CA THR A 208 23.05 14.29 -20.95
C THR A 208 22.77 14.89 -22.31
N THR A 209 22.08 14.13 -23.14
CA THR A 209 21.48 14.59 -24.40
C THR A 209 19.97 14.40 -24.35
N LEU A 210 19.20 15.37 -24.83
CA LEU A 210 17.76 15.22 -25.05
C LEU A 210 17.53 14.35 -26.28
N VAL A 211 17.13 13.10 -26.04
CA VAL A 211 17.00 12.09 -27.12
C VAL A 211 15.58 11.98 -27.68
N ARG A 212 14.58 12.43 -26.91
CA ARG A 212 13.17 12.34 -27.31
C ARG A 212 12.33 13.41 -26.63
N GLN A 213 11.33 13.92 -27.36
CA GLN A 213 10.22 14.69 -26.79
C GLN A 213 8.89 14.00 -27.11
N ALA A 214 7.99 14.01 -26.15
CA ALA A 214 6.60 13.59 -26.30
C ALA A 214 5.67 14.70 -25.82
N THR A 215 4.40 14.61 -26.16
CA THR A 215 3.38 15.57 -25.72
C THR A 215 2.23 14.79 -25.12
N THR A 216 1.79 15.17 -23.92
CA THR A 216 0.65 14.56 -23.24
C THR A 216 -0.67 14.97 -23.90
N THR A 217 -1.77 14.35 -23.50
CA THR A 217 -3.11 14.64 -24.04
C THR A 217 -3.58 16.07 -23.80
N ASP A 218 -3.05 16.77 -22.79
CA ASP A 218 -3.36 18.16 -22.47
C ASP A 218 -2.27 19.16 -22.90
N GLY A 219 -1.29 18.69 -23.71
CA GLY A 219 -0.28 19.53 -24.32
C GLY A 219 0.97 19.81 -23.47
N VAL A 220 1.18 19.10 -22.35
CA VAL A 220 2.43 19.20 -21.59
C VAL A 220 3.56 18.51 -22.36
N THR A 221 4.67 19.19 -22.52
CA THR A 221 5.89 18.60 -23.11
C THR A 221 6.58 17.68 -22.11
N VAL A 222 6.94 16.49 -22.55
CA VAL A 222 7.74 15.54 -21.79
C VAL A 222 9.08 15.33 -22.52
N ASN A 223 10.17 15.64 -21.85
CA ASN A 223 11.53 15.51 -22.36
C ASN A 223 12.18 14.25 -21.78
N PHE A 224 12.86 13.48 -22.62
CA PHE A 224 13.65 12.31 -22.22
C PHE A 224 15.13 12.60 -22.41
N TRP A 225 15.82 12.82 -21.31
CA TRP A 225 17.24 13.06 -21.22
C TRP A 225 17.97 11.77 -20.87
N VAL A 226 19.05 11.46 -21.58
CA VAL A 226 19.86 10.26 -21.30
C VAL A 226 21.30 10.68 -21.07
N GLU A 227 21.91 10.15 -20.01
CA GLU A 227 23.34 10.33 -19.75
C GLU A 227 24.16 9.86 -20.97
N ASN A 228 25.11 10.68 -21.41
CA ASN A 228 25.83 10.46 -22.67
C ASN A 228 26.56 9.10 -22.70
N SER A 229 27.07 8.64 -21.56
CA SER A 229 27.74 7.34 -21.41
C SER A 229 26.78 6.15 -21.46
N GLU A 230 25.49 6.40 -21.25
CA GLU A 230 24.44 5.38 -21.21
C GLU A 230 23.62 5.34 -22.51
N ASN A 231 23.73 6.35 -23.36
CA ASN A 231 22.97 6.44 -24.61
C ASN A 231 23.60 5.57 -25.70
N GLY A 232 22.91 4.51 -26.11
CA GLY A 232 23.42 3.65 -27.18
C GLY A 232 22.66 2.33 -27.34
N PRO A 233 22.91 1.62 -28.44
CA PRO A 233 22.15 0.43 -28.82
C PRO A 233 22.32 -0.77 -27.86
N THR A 234 23.39 -0.80 -27.07
CA THR A 234 23.69 -1.86 -26.09
C THR A 234 23.32 -1.49 -24.66
N LYS A 235 22.88 -0.26 -24.44
CA LYS A 235 22.45 0.28 -23.16
C LYS A 235 21.03 0.87 -23.30
N VAL A 236 20.85 2.16 -23.02
CA VAL A 236 19.57 2.85 -23.20
C VAL A 236 19.38 3.14 -24.70
N SER A 237 18.75 2.23 -25.39
CA SER A 237 18.49 2.32 -26.83
C SER A 237 17.29 3.23 -27.15
N SER A 238 17.21 3.70 -28.41
CA SER A 238 16.03 4.46 -28.88
C SER A 238 14.72 3.69 -28.69
N ALA A 239 14.75 2.35 -28.83
CA ALA A 239 13.58 1.51 -28.63
C ALA A 239 13.10 1.49 -27.16
N ILE A 240 14.01 1.54 -26.18
CA ILE A 240 13.67 1.71 -24.76
C ILE A 240 13.04 3.07 -24.55
N ILE A 241 13.64 4.13 -25.09
CA ILE A 241 13.13 5.50 -24.95
C ILE A 241 11.74 5.67 -25.58
N ASP A 242 11.50 5.08 -26.75
CA ASP A 242 10.18 5.11 -27.39
C ASP A 242 9.12 4.41 -26.54
N GLN A 243 9.46 3.31 -25.88
CA GLN A 243 8.56 2.61 -24.95
C GLN A 243 8.29 3.44 -23.68
N LEU A 244 9.30 4.08 -23.09
CA LEU A 244 9.11 4.97 -21.94
C LEU A 244 8.20 6.15 -22.31
N ALA A 245 8.44 6.77 -23.47
CA ALA A 245 7.66 7.91 -23.96
C ALA A 245 6.19 7.50 -24.21
N ASP A 246 5.95 6.38 -24.85
CA ASP A 246 4.59 5.86 -25.05
C ASP A 246 3.90 5.59 -23.72
N ARG A 247 4.54 4.87 -22.81
CA ARG A 247 3.94 4.44 -21.55
C ARG A 247 3.76 5.57 -20.53
N PHE A 248 4.50 6.67 -20.66
CA PHE A 248 4.29 7.84 -19.82
C PHE A 248 3.28 8.83 -20.42
N ALA A 249 3.45 9.23 -21.68
CA ALA A 249 2.78 10.39 -22.25
C ALA A 249 1.56 10.08 -23.14
N SER A 250 1.42 8.84 -23.64
CA SER A 250 0.30 8.48 -24.50
C SER A 250 -1.03 8.43 -23.75
N ALA A 251 -2.13 8.57 -24.47
CA ALA A 251 -3.49 8.60 -23.93
C ALA A 251 -3.80 7.38 -23.06
N GLY A 252 -4.34 7.61 -21.86
CA GLY A 252 -4.71 6.59 -20.90
C GLY A 252 -3.52 5.90 -20.21
N LYS A 253 -2.31 6.46 -20.32
CA LYS A 253 -1.09 5.94 -19.69
C LYS A 253 -0.78 6.68 -18.37
N VAL A 254 0.47 6.59 -17.87
CA VAL A 254 0.85 7.05 -16.53
C VAL A 254 0.43 8.50 -16.26
N TYR A 255 0.78 9.43 -17.16
CA TYR A 255 0.48 10.84 -16.97
C TYR A 255 -1.04 11.10 -16.89
N ASP A 256 -1.79 10.54 -17.82
CA ASP A 256 -3.26 10.71 -17.84
C ASP A 256 -3.90 10.14 -16.59
N MET A 257 -3.46 8.95 -16.14
CA MET A 257 -3.97 8.34 -14.91
C MET A 257 -3.71 9.25 -13.69
N LEU A 258 -2.48 9.71 -13.50
CA LEU A 258 -2.15 10.61 -12.39
C LEU A 258 -2.98 11.89 -12.44
N LYS A 259 -3.10 12.49 -13.63
CA LYS A 259 -3.89 13.70 -13.84
C LYS A 259 -5.39 13.50 -13.59
N ASP A 260 -5.96 12.41 -14.07
CA ASP A 260 -7.39 12.10 -13.90
C ASP A 260 -7.74 11.87 -12.42
N VAL A 261 -6.85 11.25 -11.69
CA VAL A 261 -7.06 10.95 -10.27
C VAL A 261 -6.76 12.15 -9.39
N GLY A 262 -5.58 12.75 -9.52
CA GLY A 262 -5.08 13.75 -8.59
C GLY A 262 -4.98 15.18 -9.15
N GLY A 263 -5.24 15.39 -10.44
CA GLY A 263 -5.01 16.66 -11.12
C GLY A 263 -3.56 16.82 -11.58
N PRO A 264 -3.15 18.01 -12.04
CA PRO A 264 -1.83 18.21 -12.61
C PRO A 264 -0.71 17.94 -11.60
N LEU A 265 0.43 17.46 -12.11
CA LEU A 265 1.65 17.20 -11.33
C LEU A 265 2.33 18.51 -10.89
N TRP A 266 2.11 19.58 -11.64
CA TRP A 266 2.62 20.91 -11.34
C TRP A 266 1.67 21.98 -11.88
N GLY A 267 1.70 23.17 -11.28
CA GLY A 267 0.84 24.28 -11.69
C GLY A 267 1.07 25.55 -10.88
N SER A 268 0.15 26.47 -10.97
CA SER A 268 0.23 27.78 -10.32
C SER A 268 0.39 27.71 -8.81
N HIS A 269 1.27 28.53 -8.24
CA HIS A 269 1.55 28.65 -6.81
C HIS A 269 1.99 30.09 -6.46
N ASN A 270 2.18 30.38 -5.18
CA ASN A 270 2.54 31.69 -4.66
C ASN A 270 3.98 31.78 -4.08
N TYR A 271 4.78 30.73 -4.19
CA TYR A 271 6.17 30.75 -3.71
C TYR A 271 7.09 31.47 -4.67
N SER A 272 7.98 32.34 -4.14
CA SER A 272 8.88 33.18 -4.95
C SER A 272 10.06 32.42 -5.56
N ASN A 273 10.48 31.34 -4.91
CA ASN A 273 11.70 30.61 -5.30
C ASN A 273 11.41 29.24 -5.92
N LEU A 274 10.14 28.89 -6.16
CA LEU A 274 9.82 27.69 -6.94
C LEU A 274 9.86 28.02 -8.44
N ILE A 275 10.14 27.00 -9.28
CA ILE A 275 10.07 27.13 -10.74
C ILE A 275 8.68 27.59 -11.17
N SER A 276 8.57 28.19 -12.37
CA SER A 276 7.29 28.73 -12.86
C SER A 276 6.14 27.72 -12.73
N GLY A 277 4.99 28.20 -12.26
CA GLY A 277 3.77 27.40 -12.16
C GLY A 277 3.07 27.13 -13.51
N THR A 278 3.58 27.65 -14.63
CA THR A 278 2.97 27.49 -15.95
C THR A 278 4.02 27.18 -17.01
N GLY A 279 3.65 26.33 -17.96
CA GLY A 279 4.49 26.00 -19.12
C GLY A 279 5.72 25.15 -18.80
N GLN A 280 5.80 24.57 -17.59
CA GLN A 280 6.88 23.65 -17.24
C GLN A 280 6.74 22.34 -18.02
N PRO A 281 7.80 21.90 -18.71
CA PRO A 281 7.86 20.52 -19.18
C PRO A 281 8.06 19.58 -18.00
N ILE A 282 7.81 18.31 -18.23
CA ILE A 282 8.24 17.22 -17.35
C ILE A 282 9.53 16.66 -17.96
N ASP A 283 10.62 16.72 -17.20
CA ASP A 283 11.89 16.14 -17.62
C ASP A 283 12.05 14.76 -17.00
N ILE A 284 12.08 13.72 -17.81
CA ILE A 284 12.45 12.36 -17.43
C ILE A 284 13.95 12.21 -17.72
N VAL A 285 14.74 12.05 -16.65
CA VAL A 285 16.20 12.10 -16.69
C VAL A 285 16.73 10.71 -16.36
N ILE A 286 17.35 10.07 -17.33
CA ILE A 286 17.84 8.70 -17.25
C ILE A 286 19.35 8.73 -17.03
N LEU A 287 19.78 8.34 -15.84
CA LEU A 287 21.17 8.38 -15.40
C LEU A 287 21.62 7.00 -14.90
N ASN A 288 22.90 6.77 -14.92
CA ASN A 288 23.50 5.68 -14.16
C ASN A 288 23.78 6.19 -12.73
N PHE A 289 22.98 5.74 -11.75
CA PHE A 289 23.03 6.32 -10.41
C PHE A 289 24.31 5.98 -9.65
N ASP A 290 24.76 4.75 -9.71
CA ASP A 290 25.82 4.19 -8.86
C ASP A 290 26.97 3.49 -9.63
N HIS A 291 26.85 3.29 -10.94
CA HIS A 291 27.84 2.67 -11.81
C HIS A 291 28.29 1.27 -11.32
N ASN A 292 27.36 0.51 -10.73
CA ASN A 292 27.68 -0.79 -10.11
C ASN A 292 27.57 -1.97 -11.07
N ASN A 293 27.09 -1.75 -12.29
CA ASN A 293 26.83 -2.77 -13.32
C ASN A 293 25.86 -3.85 -12.82
N ALA A 294 24.86 -3.45 -12.04
CA ALA A 294 23.81 -4.31 -11.55
C ALA A 294 22.44 -3.62 -11.70
N PRO A 295 21.37 -4.35 -12.06
CA PRO A 295 20.03 -3.78 -12.07
C PRO A 295 19.51 -3.63 -10.64
N TYR A 296 18.53 -2.74 -10.47
CA TYR A 296 17.83 -2.47 -9.20
C TYR A 296 18.65 -1.63 -8.20
N GLY A 297 18.29 -1.66 -6.93
CA GLY A 297 18.75 -0.70 -5.95
C GLY A 297 17.79 0.49 -5.90
N MET A 298 18.23 1.67 -6.30
CA MET A 298 17.36 2.83 -6.52
C MET A 298 16.95 2.87 -7.99
N THR A 299 15.70 2.50 -8.30
CA THR A 299 15.19 2.46 -9.67
C THR A 299 14.78 3.84 -10.20
N GLY A 300 14.48 4.78 -9.28
CA GLY A 300 14.18 6.17 -9.60
C GLY A 300 14.00 7.03 -8.36
N TYR A 301 13.81 8.33 -8.58
CA TYR A 301 13.45 9.28 -7.55
C TYR A 301 12.82 10.56 -8.12
N PHE A 302 11.93 11.18 -7.34
CA PHE A 302 11.54 12.58 -7.44
C PHE A 302 12.23 13.37 -6.32
N TYR A 303 12.88 14.49 -6.65
CA TYR A 303 13.57 15.31 -5.65
C TYR A 303 13.09 16.77 -5.73
N ALA A 304 12.29 17.20 -4.74
CA ALA A 304 11.69 18.53 -4.69
C ALA A 304 12.73 19.69 -4.75
N ARG A 305 14.00 19.41 -4.38
CA ARG A 305 15.13 20.33 -4.54
C ARG A 305 15.19 20.92 -5.96
N ASN A 306 14.88 20.12 -6.97
CA ASN A 306 14.97 20.50 -8.36
C ASN A 306 13.82 21.43 -8.81
N ALA A 307 12.72 21.48 -8.08
CA ALA A 307 11.64 22.43 -8.32
C ALA A 307 11.87 23.81 -7.67
N ILE A 308 13.04 24.03 -7.04
CA ILE A 308 13.41 25.29 -6.38
C ILE A 308 14.51 25.97 -7.18
N ALA A 309 14.43 27.29 -7.34
CA ALA A 309 15.42 28.09 -8.02
C ALA A 309 16.84 27.89 -7.44
N LYS A 310 17.83 27.88 -8.31
CA LYS A 310 19.24 27.79 -7.93
C LYS A 310 19.65 29.01 -7.11
N SER A 311 20.38 28.79 -6.03
CA SER A 311 20.86 29.85 -5.14
C SER A 311 22.10 29.38 -4.39
N ALA A 312 22.72 30.27 -3.58
CA ALA A 312 23.83 29.88 -2.72
C ALA A 312 23.43 28.78 -1.69
N SER A 313 22.18 28.75 -1.25
CA SER A 313 21.63 27.72 -0.35
C SER A 313 21.07 26.50 -1.08
N ASN A 314 20.91 26.57 -2.41
CA ASN A 314 20.45 25.48 -3.26
C ASN A 314 21.27 25.40 -4.56
N PRO A 315 22.60 25.21 -4.49
CA PRO A 315 23.46 25.28 -5.67
C PRO A 315 23.30 24.11 -6.64
N TYR A 316 22.74 23.00 -6.17
CA TYR A 316 22.58 21.75 -6.93
C TYR A 316 21.16 21.53 -7.46
N SER A 317 20.34 22.57 -7.48
CA SER A 317 19.03 22.49 -8.15
C SER A 317 19.20 22.35 -9.65
N ASN A 318 18.33 21.55 -10.27
CA ASN A 318 18.24 21.46 -11.72
C ASN A 318 17.19 22.42 -12.32
N GLU A 319 16.47 23.17 -11.48
CA GLU A 319 15.42 24.13 -11.88
C GLU A 319 14.43 23.52 -12.89
N SER A 320 13.91 22.32 -12.54
CA SER A 320 13.08 21.51 -13.42
C SER A 320 12.06 20.69 -12.61
N LEU A 321 10.90 20.47 -13.19
CA LEU A 321 10.00 19.40 -12.77
C LEU A 321 10.52 18.08 -13.36
N SER A 322 11.30 17.34 -12.60
CA SER A 322 12.06 16.19 -13.11
C SER A 322 11.84 14.93 -12.31
N LEU A 323 11.72 13.81 -13.05
CA LEU A 323 11.72 12.43 -12.54
C LEU A 323 13.01 11.77 -13.00
N TYR A 324 13.70 11.09 -12.11
CA TYR A 324 14.98 10.43 -12.40
C TYR A 324 14.77 8.92 -12.44
N LEU A 325 15.40 8.26 -13.41
CA LEU A 325 15.29 6.81 -13.64
C LEU A 325 16.68 6.20 -13.79
N ASP A 326 16.85 5.00 -13.23
CA ASP A 326 18.11 4.27 -13.33
C ASP A 326 18.28 3.64 -14.72
N SER A 327 19.43 3.92 -15.37
CA SER A 327 19.75 3.37 -16.68
C SER A 327 20.13 1.89 -16.63
N GLU A 328 20.86 1.45 -15.60
CA GLU A 328 21.34 0.06 -15.51
C GLU A 328 20.17 -0.92 -15.38
N THR A 329 19.15 -0.58 -14.61
CA THR A 329 17.92 -1.38 -14.53
C THR A 329 17.24 -1.53 -15.88
N LEU A 330 17.21 -0.47 -16.71
CA LEU A 330 16.55 -0.48 -18.02
C LEU A 330 17.15 -1.48 -19.00
N TYR A 331 18.47 -1.70 -18.99
CA TYR A 331 19.11 -2.53 -20.02
C TYR A 331 19.75 -3.81 -19.49
N LEU A 332 20.09 -3.91 -18.21
CA LEU A 332 20.72 -5.11 -17.66
C LEU A 332 19.73 -6.25 -17.41
N ASP A 333 18.48 -5.95 -17.08
CA ASP A 333 17.44 -6.95 -16.84
C ASP A 333 16.36 -7.00 -17.95
N GLY A 334 16.63 -6.40 -19.08
CA GLY A 334 15.82 -6.50 -20.30
C GLY A 334 14.36 -6.09 -20.09
N ALA A 335 13.43 -6.96 -20.48
CA ALA A 335 12.00 -6.65 -20.40
C ALA A 335 11.50 -6.47 -18.97
N THR A 336 12.06 -7.20 -18.00
CA THR A 336 11.71 -7.06 -16.57
C THR A 336 12.14 -5.70 -16.04
N GLY A 337 13.38 -5.31 -16.29
CA GLY A 337 13.91 -4.02 -15.88
C GLY A 337 13.13 -2.84 -16.49
N LEU A 338 12.76 -2.96 -17.78
CA LEU A 338 11.91 -1.95 -18.41
C LEU A 338 10.52 -1.85 -17.73
N THR A 339 9.92 -3.00 -17.40
CA THR A 339 8.62 -3.02 -16.69
C THR A 339 8.72 -2.33 -15.33
N GLU A 340 9.76 -2.64 -14.55
CA GLU A 340 10.00 -2.01 -13.23
C GLU A 340 10.19 -0.48 -13.34
N VAL A 341 10.99 -0.02 -14.29
CA VAL A 341 11.21 1.42 -14.49
C VAL A 341 9.96 2.13 -14.99
N VAL A 342 9.13 1.48 -15.80
CA VAL A 342 7.82 2.02 -16.19
C VAL A 342 6.90 2.19 -14.98
N MET A 343 6.87 1.22 -14.05
CA MET A 343 6.11 1.37 -12.80
C MET A 343 6.71 2.48 -11.93
N THR A 344 8.03 2.59 -11.90
CA THR A 344 8.74 3.67 -11.20
C THR A 344 8.31 5.06 -11.70
N MET A 345 8.01 5.25 -12.99
CA MET A 345 7.49 6.54 -13.47
C MET A 345 6.12 6.90 -12.83
N ALA A 346 5.26 5.92 -12.58
CA ALA A 346 4.00 6.16 -11.87
C ALA A 346 4.25 6.48 -10.38
N HIS A 347 5.20 5.81 -9.76
CA HIS A 347 5.63 6.04 -8.39
C HIS A 347 6.17 7.46 -8.20
N GLU A 348 7.19 7.83 -8.95
CA GLU A 348 7.84 9.14 -8.84
C GLU A 348 6.93 10.30 -9.27
N GLY A 349 6.09 10.04 -10.28
CA GLY A 349 5.03 10.97 -10.68
C GLY A 349 4.02 11.22 -9.56
N THR A 350 3.73 10.22 -8.72
CA THR A 350 2.89 10.36 -7.53
C THR A 350 3.56 11.23 -6.47
N HIS A 351 4.85 11.05 -6.22
CA HIS A 351 5.60 11.93 -5.32
C HIS A 351 5.60 13.39 -5.79
N ALA A 352 5.80 13.64 -7.09
CA ALA A 352 5.69 14.98 -7.67
C ALA A 352 4.27 15.56 -7.46
N GLN A 353 3.23 14.76 -7.67
CA GLN A 353 1.84 15.18 -7.48
C GLN A 353 1.53 15.46 -5.99
N ASN A 354 1.95 14.60 -5.08
CA ASN A 354 1.81 14.81 -3.64
C ASN A 354 2.54 16.08 -3.19
N PHE A 355 3.77 16.29 -3.64
CA PHE A 355 4.54 17.49 -3.36
C PHE A 355 3.80 18.74 -3.81
N TYR A 356 3.32 18.79 -5.05
CA TYR A 356 2.57 19.93 -5.55
C TYR A 356 1.25 20.12 -4.81
N ARG A 357 0.42 19.07 -4.73
CA ARG A 357 -0.95 19.17 -4.24
C ARG A 357 -1.02 19.42 -2.74
N ARG A 358 -0.17 18.75 -1.96
CA ARG A 358 -0.19 18.85 -0.51
C ARG A 358 0.83 19.85 0.03
N GLY A 359 2.06 19.78 -0.44
CA GLY A 359 3.14 20.67 -0.01
C GLY A 359 2.96 22.08 -0.53
N VAL A 360 2.98 22.24 -1.85
CA VAL A 360 2.98 23.58 -2.48
C VAL A 360 1.64 24.28 -2.35
N LEU A 361 0.53 23.61 -2.57
CA LEU A 361 -0.80 24.21 -2.47
C LEU A 361 -1.37 24.22 -1.05
N GLY A 362 -1.13 23.17 -0.26
CA GLY A 362 -1.65 23.05 1.10
C GLY A 362 -0.73 23.66 2.16
N GLY A 363 0.57 23.50 1.99
CA GLY A 363 1.60 23.89 2.94
C GLY A 363 2.41 22.70 3.46
N VAL A 364 3.67 22.93 3.83
CA VAL A 364 4.63 21.90 4.24
C VAL A 364 4.10 21.00 5.36
N GLN A 365 3.33 21.55 6.28
CA GLN A 365 2.76 20.81 7.41
C GLN A 365 1.74 19.74 6.99
N TYR A 366 1.24 19.78 5.77
CA TYR A 366 0.27 18.81 5.24
C TYR A 366 0.91 17.71 4.38
N MET A 367 2.24 17.71 4.24
CA MET A 367 2.94 16.60 3.60
C MET A 367 2.68 15.30 4.37
N PHE A 368 2.52 14.21 3.65
CA PHE A 368 2.30 12.91 4.29
C PHE A 368 3.54 12.46 5.09
N ALA A 369 3.31 11.71 6.16
CA ALA A 369 4.35 10.89 6.77
C ALA A 369 4.84 9.85 5.74
N THR A 370 6.11 9.47 5.81
CA THR A 370 6.78 8.63 4.80
C THR A 370 6.00 7.36 4.47
N TRP A 371 5.44 6.67 5.48
CA TRP A 371 4.67 5.46 5.26
C TRP A 371 3.44 5.65 4.36
N LEU A 372 2.74 6.80 4.47
CA LEU A 372 1.56 7.09 3.65
C LEU A 372 1.96 7.68 2.30
N GLU A 373 3.04 8.46 2.26
CA GLU A 373 3.64 8.96 1.02
C GLU A 373 3.99 7.81 0.09
N GLU A 374 4.74 6.83 0.60
CA GLU A 374 5.13 5.62 -0.14
C GLU A 374 3.92 4.70 -0.44
N ALA A 375 3.00 4.56 0.52
CA ALA A 375 1.78 3.78 0.27
C ALA A 375 1.00 4.35 -0.92
N THR A 376 0.84 5.69 -1.01
CA THR A 376 0.11 6.31 -2.13
C THR A 376 0.84 6.14 -3.46
N ALA A 377 2.17 6.21 -3.48
CA ALA A 377 2.96 5.96 -4.68
C ALA A 377 2.80 4.52 -5.17
N MET A 378 2.89 3.53 -4.27
CA MET A 378 2.67 2.11 -4.60
C MET A 378 1.21 1.80 -4.97
N MET A 379 0.23 2.53 -4.43
CA MET A 379 -1.16 2.44 -4.87
C MET A 379 -1.33 2.86 -6.33
N MET A 380 -0.59 3.86 -6.78
CA MET A 380 -0.66 4.32 -8.17
C MET A 380 0.12 3.39 -9.11
N GLU A 381 1.26 2.80 -8.69
CA GLU A 381 1.90 1.69 -9.42
C GLU A 381 0.91 0.55 -9.68
N ASP A 382 0.15 0.14 -8.66
CA ASP A 382 -0.82 -0.95 -8.73
C ASP A 382 -1.88 -0.71 -9.81
N PHE A 383 -2.47 0.50 -9.86
CA PHE A 383 -3.43 0.87 -10.90
C PHE A 383 -2.79 1.05 -12.28
N ALA A 384 -1.57 1.60 -12.36
CA ALA A 384 -0.86 1.75 -13.62
C ALA A 384 -0.53 0.40 -14.25
N SER A 385 -0.17 -0.59 -13.43
CA SER A 385 0.39 -1.87 -13.88
C SER A 385 -0.48 -2.59 -14.91
N ALA A 386 -1.77 -2.71 -14.66
CA ALA A 386 -2.67 -3.43 -15.56
C ALA A 386 -2.81 -2.78 -16.96
N THR A 387 -2.61 -1.46 -17.04
CA THR A 387 -2.62 -0.71 -18.30
C THR A 387 -1.28 -0.78 -19.04
N LEU A 388 -0.19 -0.87 -18.29
CA LEU A 388 1.17 -0.82 -18.82
C LEU A 388 1.73 -2.21 -19.12
N ASP A 389 1.52 -3.16 -18.22
CA ASP A 389 1.91 -4.56 -18.36
C ASP A 389 0.92 -5.47 -17.60
N PRO A 390 -0.12 -6.01 -18.27
CA PRO A 390 -1.11 -6.86 -17.61
C PRO A 390 -0.54 -8.14 -16.98
N GLY A 391 0.66 -8.55 -17.38
CA GLY A 391 1.37 -9.72 -16.81
C GLY A 391 1.99 -9.45 -15.45
N HIS A 392 2.31 -8.20 -15.14
CA HIS A 392 2.99 -7.77 -13.92
C HIS A 392 2.08 -6.90 -13.04
N ASN A 393 2.16 -7.13 -11.72
CA ASN A 393 1.51 -6.27 -10.74
C ASN A 393 2.42 -6.10 -9.52
N PRO A 394 2.93 -4.90 -9.23
CA PRO A 394 3.92 -4.67 -8.17
C PRO A 394 3.46 -5.14 -6.79
N ILE A 395 2.17 -4.98 -6.47
CA ILE A 395 1.63 -5.43 -5.17
C ILE A 395 1.62 -6.97 -5.10
N ARG A 396 1.16 -7.64 -6.16
CA ARG A 396 1.10 -9.10 -6.22
C ARG A 396 2.49 -9.73 -6.26
N ASP A 397 3.36 -9.21 -7.13
CA ASP A 397 4.59 -9.92 -7.51
C ASP A 397 5.77 -9.56 -6.60
N VAL A 398 5.72 -8.37 -5.94
CA VAL A 398 6.80 -7.88 -5.10
C VAL A 398 6.32 -7.62 -3.67
N ARG A 399 5.43 -6.63 -3.44
CA ARG A 399 5.15 -6.11 -2.09
C ARG A 399 4.50 -7.14 -1.17
N PHE A 400 3.44 -7.83 -1.62
CA PHE A 400 2.77 -8.83 -0.79
C PHE A 400 3.59 -10.12 -0.65
N TYR A 401 4.34 -10.49 -1.69
CA TYR A 401 5.29 -11.60 -1.62
C TYR A 401 6.34 -11.35 -0.52
N ASP A 402 6.96 -10.17 -0.52
CA ASP A 402 7.96 -9.81 0.49
C ASP A 402 7.32 -9.62 1.87
N TYR A 403 6.10 -9.09 1.95
CA TYR A 403 5.37 -8.95 3.21
C TYR A 403 5.24 -10.29 3.96
N VAL A 404 4.93 -11.37 3.26
CA VAL A 404 4.73 -12.69 3.88
C VAL A 404 6.03 -13.48 4.07
N LYS A 405 7.09 -13.16 3.32
CA LYS A 405 8.35 -13.92 3.26
C LYS A 405 9.50 -13.28 4.01
N TYR A 406 9.58 -11.93 4.03
CA TYR A 406 10.75 -11.21 4.50
C TYR A 406 11.08 -11.54 5.96
N LYS A 407 12.23 -12.21 6.19
CA LYS A 407 12.86 -12.46 7.51
C LYS A 407 11.89 -12.90 8.64
N GLY A 408 10.93 -13.72 8.35
CA GLY A 408 9.91 -14.18 9.30
C GLY A 408 8.54 -13.54 9.09
N GLY A 409 8.36 -12.85 7.98
CA GLY A 409 7.18 -12.06 7.62
C GLY A 409 7.23 -10.67 8.25
N SER A 410 6.81 -9.68 7.48
CA SER A 410 6.78 -8.28 7.94
C SER A 410 5.56 -7.97 8.82
N TYR A 411 4.93 -8.99 9.38
CA TYR A 411 3.69 -8.84 10.16
C TYR A 411 3.84 -7.92 11.37
N ASN A 412 4.91 -8.11 12.16
CA ASN A 412 5.17 -7.31 13.37
C ASN A 412 6.04 -6.07 13.08
N CYS A 413 5.94 -5.51 11.89
CA CYS A 413 6.57 -4.26 11.53
C CYS A 413 5.57 -3.12 11.71
N SER A 414 5.98 -2.04 12.38
CA SER A 414 5.13 -0.85 12.53
C SER A 414 4.81 -0.27 11.16
N LEU A 415 3.53 0.02 10.91
CA LEU A 415 3.13 0.76 9.71
C LEU A 415 3.66 2.20 9.75
N LEU A 416 3.81 2.79 10.93
CA LEU A 416 4.18 4.19 11.10
C LEU A 416 5.70 4.44 11.05
N ASP A 417 6.49 3.46 11.51
CA ASP A 417 7.93 3.59 11.61
C ASP A 417 8.59 3.14 10.31
N TRP A 418 9.13 4.10 9.58
CA TRP A 418 9.75 3.81 8.30
C TRP A 418 11.15 3.22 8.49
N THR A 419 11.29 1.93 8.20
CA THR A 419 12.54 1.16 8.29
C THR A 419 12.73 0.33 7.03
N PRO A 420 13.06 0.96 5.89
CA PRO A 420 13.20 0.24 4.63
C PRO A 420 14.34 -0.77 4.74
N PHE A 421 14.07 -2.01 4.33
CA PHE A 421 15.05 -3.11 4.25
C PHE A 421 15.90 -3.32 5.52
N SER A 422 15.32 -3.10 6.71
CA SER A 422 16.02 -3.36 7.98
C SER A 422 16.28 -4.85 8.23
N ALA A 423 16.98 -5.16 9.33
CA ALA A 423 17.26 -6.55 9.70
C ALA A 423 16.00 -7.40 9.90
N SER A 424 14.86 -6.81 10.24
CA SER A 424 13.62 -7.51 10.58
C SER A 424 12.38 -7.00 9.83
N CYS A 425 12.44 -5.82 9.23
CA CYS A 425 11.30 -5.15 8.60
C CYS A 425 11.65 -4.65 7.19
N ASP A 426 10.67 -4.74 6.31
CA ASP A 426 10.63 -4.06 5.03
C ASP A 426 9.39 -3.17 4.97
N SER A 427 9.56 -1.86 5.19
CA SER A 427 8.46 -0.91 5.21
C SER A 427 7.79 -0.73 3.84
N TYR A 428 8.51 -0.94 2.73
CA TYR A 428 7.90 -0.93 1.40
C TYR A 428 6.89 -2.06 1.25
N SER A 429 7.22 -3.28 1.73
CA SER A 429 6.27 -4.39 1.69
C SER A 429 5.07 -4.17 2.61
N VAL A 430 5.27 -3.58 3.79
CA VAL A 430 4.18 -3.25 4.72
C VAL A 430 3.22 -2.22 4.13
N SER A 431 3.74 -1.05 3.75
CA SER A 431 2.94 0.06 3.22
C SER A 431 2.33 -0.27 1.86
N GLY A 432 3.09 -0.95 0.99
CA GLY A 432 2.61 -1.36 -0.33
C GLY A 432 1.52 -2.43 -0.26
N SER A 433 1.66 -3.44 0.59
CA SER A 433 0.62 -4.47 0.76
C SER A 433 -0.65 -3.89 1.35
N PHE A 434 -0.54 -2.99 2.33
CA PHE A 434 -1.70 -2.30 2.90
C PHE A 434 -2.32 -1.35 1.89
N GLY A 435 -1.54 -0.57 1.15
CA GLY A 435 -2.00 0.28 0.05
C GLY A 435 -2.73 -0.50 -1.04
N GLY A 436 -2.16 -1.63 -1.46
CA GLY A 436 -2.78 -2.54 -2.43
C GLY A 436 -4.09 -3.18 -1.93
N PHE A 437 -4.20 -3.43 -0.61
CA PHE A 437 -5.46 -3.83 0.01
C PHE A 437 -6.48 -2.69 -0.05
N LEU A 438 -6.10 -1.47 0.32
CA LEU A 438 -6.97 -0.29 0.26
C LEU A 438 -7.46 -0.01 -1.17
N ASN A 439 -6.59 -0.15 -2.18
CA ASN A 439 -6.98 -0.02 -3.59
C ASN A 439 -8.13 -0.95 -3.94
N ARG A 440 -8.05 -2.22 -3.53
CA ARG A 440 -9.07 -3.23 -3.84
C ARG A 440 -10.34 -3.05 -3.06
N GLN A 441 -10.26 -2.56 -1.83
CA GLN A 441 -11.42 -2.31 -0.98
C GLN A 441 -12.09 -0.95 -1.27
N LEU A 442 -11.31 0.11 -1.51
CA LEU A 442 -11.80 1.48 -1.55
C LEU A 442 -11.59 2.18 -2.91
N GLY A 443 -10.58 1.76 -3.69
CA GLY A 443 -10.33 2.23 -5.04
C GLY A 443 -9.70 3.63 -5.16
N LEU A 444 -9.58 4.12 -6.39
CA LEU A 444 -8.93 5.39 -6.74
C LEU A 444 -9.49 6.62 -6.03
N ARG A 445 -10.77 6.58 -5.65
CA ARG A 445 -11.41 7.66 -4.89
C ARG A 445 -10.69 7.94 -3.57
N LEU A 446 -10.09 6.92 -2.95
CA LEU A 446 -9.32 7.10 -1.71
C LEU A 446 -8.15 8.05 -1.94
N TYR A 447 -7.27 7.77 -2.90
CA TYR A 447 -6.11 8.61 -3.20
C TYR A 447 -6.52 10.03 -3.61
N LYS A 448 -7.50 10.16 -4.50
CA LYS A 448 -8.05 11.47 -4.89
C LYS A 448 -8.49 12.30 -3.68
N SER A 449 -9.18 11.67 -2.72
CA SER A 449 -9.67 12.36 -1.53
C SER A 449 -8.54 12.70 -0.55
N LEU A 450 -7.51 11.86 -0.45
CA LEU A 450 -6.32 12.12 0.37
C LEU A 450 -5.57 13.37 -0.11
N LEU A 451 -5.39 13.54 -1.42
CA LEU A 451 -4.70 14.70 -1.98
C LEU A 451 -5.35 16.04 -1.61
N GLY A 452 -6.66 16.09 -1.51
CA GLY A 452 -7.41 17.31 -1.19
C GLY A 452 -7.70 17.53 0.30
N ASN A 453 -7.42 16.54 1.16
CA ASN A 453 -7.80 16.64 2.56
C ASN A 453 -6.69 17.27 3.41
N MET A 454 -6.94 18.48 3.93
CA MET A 454 -6.04 19.24 4.80
C MET A 454 -6.62 19.38 6.22
N SER A 455 -7.46 18.45 6.68
CA SER A 455 -8.13 18.52 7.98
C SER A 455 -7.20 18.27 9.18
N SER A 456 -6.07 17.58 8.95
CA SER A 456 -5.04 17.30 9.97
C SER A 456 -3.65 17.32 9.35
N THR A 457 -2.64 17.55 10.17
CA THR A 457 -1.22 17.35 9.83
C THR A 457 -0.73 15.94 10.17
N ASN A 458 -1.56 15.13 10.83
CA ASN A 458 -1.28 13.73 11.13
C ASN A 458 -1.83 12.83 10.03
N SER A 459 -0.98 12.03 9.41
CA SER A 459 -1.35 11.16 8.28
C SER A 459 -2.37 10.07 8.64
N VAL A 460 -2.36 9.57 9.89
CA VAL A 460 -3.36 8.61 10.37
C VAL A 460 -4.72 9.26 10.44
N ASP A 461 -4.80 10.47 11.00
CA ASP A 461 -6.06 11.21 11.12
C ASP A 461 -6.62 11.59 9.75
N VAL A 462 -5.74 12.00 8.81
CA VAL A 462 -6.14 12.31 7.43
C VAL A 462 -6.73 11.06 6.76
N LEU A 463 -6.03 9.92 6.83
CA LEU A 463 -6.49 8.67 6.23
C LEU A 463 -7.81 8.21 6.85
N ASP A 464 -7.93 8.23 8.19
CA ASP A 464 -9.15 7.83 8.90
C ASP A 464 -10.33 8.75 8.56
N THR A 465 -10.10 10.08 8.54
CA THR A 465 -11.13 11.07 8.17
C THR A 465 -11.62 10.84 6.74
N VAL A 466 -10.70 10.64 5.80
CA VAL A 466 -11.04 10.39 4.39
C VAL A 466 -11.83 9.09 4.24
N ILE A 467 -11.41 8.02 4.93
CA ILE A 467 -12.13 6.74 4.89
C ILE A 467 -13.53 6.91 5.46
N LYS A 468 -13.69 7.45 6.65
CA LYS A 468 -15.01 7.63 7.29
C LYS A 468 -15.95 8.50 6.47
N THR A 469 -15.43 9.57 5.84
CA THR A 469 -16.23 10.50 5.04
C THR A 469 -16.70 9.89 3.72
N ASN A 470 -15.82 9.16 3.03
CA ASN A 470 -16.11 8.68 1.68
C ASN A 470 -16.62 7.24 1.62
N PHE A 471 -16.41 6.46 2.69
CA PHE A 471 -16.76 5.04 2.77
C PHE A 471 -17.47 4.75 4.11
N PRO A 472 -18.73 5.17 4.25
CA PRO A 472 -19.48 5.00 5.51
C PRO A 472 -19.49 3.54 5.99
N GLY A 473 -19.38 3.34 7.29
CA GLY A 473 -19.37 2.01 7.92
C GLY A 473 -17.98 1.38 8.05
N THR A 474 -16.91 2.09 7.67
CA THR A 474 -15.54 1.65 7.91
C THR A 474 -14.64 2.80 8.38
N SER A 475 -13.42 2.47 8.82
CA SER A 475 -12.40 3.40 9.33
C SER A 475 -11.02 2.89 8.93
N PHE A 476 -9.99 3.69 9.13
CA PHE A 476 -8.60 3.24 8.96
C PHE A 476 -8.31 2.00 9.81
N VAL A 477 -8.64 2.03 11.09
CA VAL A 477 -8.46 0.88 12.00
C VAL A 477 -9.23 -0.35 11.51
N GLY A 478 -10.49 -0.17 11.06
CA GLY A 478 -11.29 -1.25 10.49
C GLY A 478 -10.68 -1.87 9.25
N GLN A 479 -10.11 -1.06 8.35
CA GLN A 479 -9.42 -1.55 7.15
C GLN A 479 -8.11 -2.25 7.51
N PHE A 480 -7.33 -1.70 8.44
CA PHE A 480 -6.07 -2.30 8.88
C PHE A 480 -6.29 -3.66 9.55
N ARG A 481 -7.33 -3.78 10.38
CA ARG A 481 -7.76 -5.05 11.00
C ARG A 481 -8.11 -6.10 9.96
N ARG A 482 -8.89 -5.74 8.94
CA ARG A 482 -9.26 -6.64 7.84
C ARG A 482 -8.07 -7.04 6.99
N PHE A 483 -7.17 -6.11 6.70
CA PHE A 483 -5.88 -6.41 6.04
C PHE A 483 -5.07 -7.41 6.84
N SER A 484 -4.89 -7.16 8.14
CA SER A 484 -4.13 -8.03 9.04
C SER A 484 -4.71 -9.46 9.08
N ALA A 485 -6.04 -9.58 9.20
CA ALA A 485 -6.71 -10.88 9.16
C ALA A 485 -6.53 -11.58 7.81
N THR A 486 -6.67 -10.83 6.70
CA THR A 486 -6.51 -11.35 5.33
C THR A 486 -5.09 -11.87 5.08
N ALA A 487 -4.10 -11.06 5.37
CA ALA A 487 -2.71 -11.41 5.15
C ALA A 487 -2.20 -12.42 6.17
N GLY A 488 -2.61 -12.27 7.44
CA GLY A 488 -2.25 -13.15 8.54
C GLY A 488 -2.76 -14.57 8.37
N ALA A 489 -3.99 -14.76 7.90
CA ALA A 489 -4.58 -16.07 7.66
C ALA A 489 -4.42 -16.54 6.21
N LEU A 490 -3.90 -15.75 5.30
CA LEU A 490 -3.88 -16.02 3.85
C LEU A 490 -5.29 -16.34 3.32
N ILE A 491 -6.27 -15.47 3.58
CA ILE A 491 -7.67 -15.71 3.19
C ILE A 491 -7.78 -15.91 1.67
N PRO A 492 -8.35 -17.03 1.19
CA PRO A 492 -8.45 -17.33 -0.24
C PRO A 492 -9.29 -16.28 -0.99
N ALA A 493 -8.84 -15.84 -2.15
CA ALA A 493 -9.57 -14.82 -2.94
C ALA A 493 -10.99 -15.28 -3.33
N ALA A 494 -11.14 -16.56 -3.70
CA ALA A 494 -12.40 -17.11 -4.19
C ALA A 494 -13.52 -17.19 -3.14
N THR A 495 -13.17 -17.29 -1.85
CA THR A 495 -14.12 -17.46 -0.74
C THR A 495 -14.03 -16.34 0.29
N SER A 496 -13.36 -15.27 -0.06
CA SER A 496 -13.15 -14.12 0.82
C SER A 496 -14.47 -13.42 1.13
N PRO A 497 -14.81 -13.21 2.42
CA PRO A 497 -15.99 -12.42 2.77
C PRO A 497 -15.82 -10.94 2.37
N ASN A 498 -16.94 -10.23 2.21
CA ASN A 498 -16.92 -8.81 1.92
C ASN A 498 -16.06 -8.02 2.91
N GLY A 499 -15.21 -7.16 2.38
CA GLY A 499 -14.27 -6.34 3.17
C GLY A 499 -12.98 -7.05 3.54
N PHE A 500 -12.84 -8.33 3.20
CA PHE A 500 -11.61 -9.12 3.35
C PHE A 500 -11.06 -9.50 1.97
N GLY A 501 -9.86 -10.08 1.94
CA GLY A 501 -9.21 -10.49 0.69
C GLY A 501 -8.71 -9.31 -0.15
N PHE A 502 -8.22 -9.67 -1.34
CA PHE A 502 -7.75 -8.73 -2.35
C PHE A 502 -8.56 -8.95 -3.65
N PRO A 503 -9.81 -8.51 -3.71
CA PRO A 503 -10.64 -8.70 -4.90
C PRO A 503 -10.11 -7.91 -6.10
N ALA A 504 -10.42 -8.36 -7.32
CA ALA A 504 -10.21 -7.54 -8.51
C ALA A 504 -11.07 -6.27 -8.43
N ARG A 505 -10.59 -5.18 -9.00
CA ARG A 505 -11.31 -3.91 -9.04
C ARG A 505 -11.11 -3.17 -10.35
N SER A 506 -12.13 -2.43 -10.76
CA SER A 506 -12.09 -1.51 -11.90
C SER A 506 -12.64 -0.15 -11.47
N ASP A 507 -11.83 0.89 -11.60
CA ASP A 507 -12.21 2.28 -11.33
C ASP A 507 -11.81 3.16 -12.51
N ASN A 508 -12.76 3.90 -13.10
CA ASN A 508 -12.53 4.82 -14.22
C ASN A 508 -11.76 4.21 -15.42
N GLY A 509 -11.94 2.90 -15.65
CA GLY A 509 -11.23 2.18 -16.72
C GLY A 509 -9.85 1.66 -16.33
N TYR A 510 -9.35 2.00 -15.16
CA TYR A 510 -8.12 1.42 -14.59
C TYR A 510 -8.47 0.16 -13.81
N ASN A 511 -7.83 -0.94 -14.16
CA ASN A 511 -8.15 -2.26 -13.62
C ASN A 511 -6.99 -2.79 -12.79
N ILE A 512 -7.30 -3.41 -11.66
CA ILE A 512 -6.33 -4.16 -10.88
C ILE A 512 -6.79 -5.61 -10.70
N PRO A 513 -5.87 -6.59 -10.81
CA PRO A 513 -6.22 -8.00 -10.64
C PRO A 513 -6.51 -8.32 -9.17
N ALA A 514 -7.28 -9.39 -8.95
CA ALA A 514 -7.34 -10.02 -7.64
C ALA A 514 -5.96 -10.61 -7.29
N ILE A 515 -5.67 -10.63 -5.97
CA ILE A 515 -4.51 -11.34 -5.44
C ILE A 515 -5.05 -12.47 -4.56
N ASP A 516 -4.62 -13.70 -4.83
CA ASP A 516 -4.95 -14.83 -3.97
C ASP A 516 -3.83 -15.06 -2.93
N PRO A 517 -4.05 -14.71 -1.65
CA PRO A 517 -3.05 -14.90 -0.61
C PRO A 517 -2.57 -16.35 -0.45
N THR A 518 -3.39 -17.33 -0.79
CA THR A 518 -3.01 -18.76 -0.69
C THR A 518 -1.86 -19.15 -1.60
N ALA A 519 -1.67 -18.43 -2.72
CA ALA A 519 -0.55 -18.65 -3.62
C ALA A 519 0.82 -18.44 -2.96
N TYR A 520 0.85 -17.69 -1.87
CA TYR A 520 2.08 -17.37 -1.13
C TYR A 520 2.34 -18.32 0.04
N ALA A 521 1.45 -19.26 0.33
CA ALA A 521 1.63 -20.23 1.41
C ALA A 521 2.99 -20.97 1.38
N PRO A 522 3.54 -21.37 0.21
CA PRO A 522 4.85 -22.01 0.14
C PRO A 522 6.03 -21.09 0.53
N TYR A 523 5.85 -19.79 0.47
CA TYR A 523 6.89 -18.77 0.74
C TYR A 523 6.73 -18.12 2.10
N ARG A 524 5.56 -18.30 2.73
CA ARG A 524 5.22 -17.68 4.00
C ARG A 524 6.18 -18.09 5.10
N THR A 525 6.69 -17.12 5.82
CA THR A 525 7.47 -17.35 7.04
C THR A 525 6.72 -16.78 8.25
N LEU A 526 6.76 -17.51 9.36
CA LEU A 526 6.18 -17.10 10.63
C LEU A 526 7.27 -17.07 11.70
N THR A 527 7.15 -16.16 12.66
CA THR A 527 8.08 -16.11 13.77
C THR A 527 8.06 -17.41 14.58
N GLN A 528 9.24 -17.84 14.99
CA GLN A 528 9.42 -19.02 15.85
C GLN A 528 9.48 -18.67 17.35
N THR A 529 9.51 -17.38 17.66
CA THR A 529 9.54 -16.87 19.03
C THR A 529 8.49 -15.78 19.19
N VAL A 530 7.83 -15.75 20.34
CA VAL A 530 6.91 -14.64 20.65
C VAL A 530 7.74 -13.36 20.77
N PRO A 531 7.42 -12.31 20.00
CA PRO A 531 8.11 -11.05 20.13
C PRO A 531 7.82 -10.45 21.52
N THR A 532 8.73 -9.66 22.05
CA THR A 532 8.52 -8.96 23.34
C THR A 532 7.45 -7.88 23.24
N THR A 533 7.27 -7.32 22.05
CA THR A 533 6.27 -6.27 21.77
C THR A 533 5.56 -6.52 20.45
N LEU A 534 4.29 -6.17 20.39
CA LEU A 534 3.52 -6.02 19.15
C LEU A 534 3.59 -4.54 18.75
N GLN A 535 4.24 -4.25 17.62
CA GLN A 535 4.52 -2.89 17.18
C GLN A 535 3.23 -2.10 16.88
N ALA A 536 3.35 -0.76 16.81
CA ALA A 536 2.24 0.13 16.46
C ALA A 536 1.69 -0.20 15.08
N TYR A 537 0.37 -0.35 14.96
CA TYR A 537 -0.27 -0.78 13.71
C TYR A 537 0.49 -1.91 13.03
N ALA A 538 0.65 -3.01 13.76
CA ALA A 538 1.28 -4.24 13.30
C ALA A 538 0.40 -5.45 13.67
N SER A 539 0.74 -6.63 13.17
CA SER A 539 0.01 -7.85 13.46
C SER A 539 0.93 -9.02 13.82
N LEU A 540 0.38 -10.05 14.42
CA LEU A 540 1.07 -11.30 14.70
C LEU A 540 0.13 -12.46 14.41
N PRO A 541 0.33 -13.21 13.32
CA PRO A 541 -0.43 -14.43 13.04
C PRO A 541 0.15 -15.64 13.74
N VAL A 542 -0.72 -16.46 14.33
CA VAL A 542 -0.39 -17.73 14.98
C VAL A 542 -1.34 -18.80 14.46
N VAL A 543 -0.83 -19.89 13.91
CA VAL A 543 -1.64 -20.92 13.26
C VAL A 543 -1.79 -22.15 14.16
N ARG A 544 -3.02 -22.67 14.23
CA ARG A 544 -3.37 -23.98 14.79
C ARG A 544 -3.80 -24.87 13.63
N GLN A 545 -2.98 -25.84 13.29
CA GLN A 545 -3.15 -26.63 12.07
C GLN A 545 -4.13 -27.79 12.25
N ALA A 546 -4.93 -28.06 11.20
CA ALA A 546 -5.76 -29.26 11.03
C ALA A 546 -6.65 -29.57 12.24
N VAL A 547 -7.31 -28.54 12.77
CA VAL A 547 -8.19 -28.68 13.96
C VAL A 547 -9.46 -29.43 13.60
N LYS A 548 -9.86 -30.39 14.47
CA LYS A 548 -11.08 -31.18 14.29
C LYS A 548 -12.01 -31.07 15.49
N GLY A 549 -13.32 -31.06 15.22
CA GLY A 549 -14.34 -30.95 16.24
C GLY A 549 -14.46 -29.53 16.80
N ARG A 550 -14.17 -29.38 18.09
CA ARG A 550 -14.22 -28.10 18.78
C ARG A 550 -12.81 -27.55 18.98
N TYR A 551 -12.59 -26.30 18.55
CA TYR A 551 -11.44 -25.50 18.96
C TYR A 551 -11.76 -24.79 20.27
N THR A 552 -10.90 -24.92 21.28
CA THR A 552 -11.04 -24.23 22.57
C THR A 552 -9.67 -23.76 23.03
N GLU A 553 -9.52 -22.45 23.23
CA GLU A 553 -8.30 -21.83 23.76
C GLU A 553 -8.67 -20.54 24.53
N THR A 554 -8.02 -20.27 25.65
CA THR A 554 -8.05 -18.95 26.29
C THR A 554 -6.82 -18.20 25.84
N VAL A 555 -7.03 -17.16 25.02
CA VAL A 555 -5.99 -16.38 24.38
C VAL A 555 -5.76 -15.10 25.15
N LYS A 556 -4.52 -14.86 25.60
CA LYS A 556 -4.16 -13.61 26.26
C LYS A 556 -3.86 -12.55 25.20
N VAL A 557 -4.69 -11.51 25.14
CA VAL A 557 -4.66 -10.45 24.11
C VAL A 557 -4.08 -9.16 24.71
N PRO A 558 -3.04 -8.55 24.09
CA PRO A 558 -2.46 -7.28 24.56
C PRO A 558 -3.50 -6.15 24.68
N ALA A 559 -3.17 -5.10 25.42
CA ALA A 559 -3.94 -3.86 25.45
C ALA A 559 -4.10 -3.25 24.05
N GLY A 560 -5.24 -2.61 23.75
CA GLY A 560 -5.46 -1.91 22.47
C GLY A 560 -5.35 -2.81 21.23
N THR A 561 -5.51 -4.13 21.40
CA THR A 561 -5.31 -5.14 20.35
C THR A 561 -6.61 -5.87 20.05
N THR A 562 -6.88 -6.11 18.79
CA THR A 562 -7.94 -7.02 18.35
C THR A 562 -7.36 -8.40 18.04
N LEU A 563 -7.97 -9.42 18.61
CA LEU A 563 -7.79 -10.82 18.21
C LEU A 563 -8.80 -11.14 17.11
N ALA A 564 -8.32 -11.46 15.93
CA ALA A 564 -9.15 -12.14 14.91
C ALA A 564 -8.87 -13.63 14.95
N VAL A 565 -9.94 -14.43 14.93
CA VAL A 565 -9.90 -15.90 14.75
C VAL A 565 -10.43 -16.19 13.36
N VAL A 566 -9.56 -16.71 12.49
CA VAL A 566 -9.90 -16.99 11.09
C VAL A 566 -9.82 -18.50 10.88
N ILE A 567 -10.87 -19.07 10.29
CA ILE A 567 -10.98 -20.51 9.97
C ILE A 567 -11.29 -20.66 8.48
N HIS A 568 -10.47 -21.44 7.78
CA HIS A 568 -10.73 -21.84 6.39
C HIS A 568 -9.96 -23.07 5.96
#